data_15f60a8eedf34b407377b37e89c6b065
#
_entry.id   15f60a8eedf34b407377b37e89c6b065
#
_cell.length_a   1.000
_cell.length_b   1.000
_cell.length_c   1.000
_cell.angle_alpha   90.00
_cell.angle_beta   90.00
_cell.angle_gamma   90.00
#
_symmetry.space_group_name_H-M   'P 1'
#
loop_
_entity.id
_entity.type
_entity.pdbx_description
1 polymer ?
#
loop_
_entity_poly.entity_id
_entity_poly.type
_entity_poly.pdbx_seq_one_letter_code
_entity_poly.pdbx_strand_id
1 'polypeptide(L)'
;MLNKKLDKILPKVQKPGRYVGGELNSVIKNKEDVDVRFAFCFPDTYEIGMSHLGIKILYSIFNNVDYIWCERVFAPWIDMEQAMIENDIPLYGLESGDPVSEFDFIGFTLQYELSFTNILNMLKLSGVPLLSRDRTELKNIVVGGGPCACNPEPIADFFDILFLGDGEEVDLEVIELFRKCRKEGKTKQEFLMEAAQIEGVYVPSLYDVEYNEDGTVKAYIPHPGVPKTVRKRVCNDVDNMYFPENFVVPFLDIVHDRAVVEVLRGCIRGCRFCQAGFLYRPFREKSVETINRQAKRLCETTGYDEISLSSLSTSDYSRLFELLDTLHTWSEDERVSVSLPSLRVDNFSTELIDKIASVRKSGLTFAPEAGTQRMRDVINKNVTEEELKRTVQIAFNNGWSKVKLYFMIGLPTETDEDVVGIPGLGQKVVDWYYETENRQKGRKVAVTVSAAAFVPKPFTPFQWFGQDTIEMLERKQKLLRESTFSRKLTVNYHGAETSFLEAVFARGDRKLNAVILEAHKRGMHFDGWADCFDFDAWMQVFKDLGIDPAFYANRQRSFDEVFPWDHLDYGIKKEFLIEECKRAYASETTPNCREKCSACGAACFKGGLCVEKRC
;
A
#
# COMPACT_ATOMS: atom_id res chain seq x y z
N MET A 1 -5.68 22.14 29.20
CA MET A 1 -4.34 21.92 29.79
C MET A 1 -3.34 21.38 28.74
N LEU A 2 -3.77 20.50 27.83
CA LEU A 2 -2.90 19.92 26.80
C LEU A 2 -2.27 21.00 25.89
N ASN A 3 -3.07 21.92 25.36
CA ASN A 3 -2.56 23.01 24.48
C ASN A 3 -1.42 23.83 25.13
N LYS A 4 -1.49 24.11 26.45
CA LYS A 4 -0.40 24.84 27.13
C LYS A 4 0.90 24.04 27.28
N LYS A 5 0.81 22.70 27.33
CA LYS A 5 1.99 21.83 27.34
C LYS A 5 2.59 21.74 25.93
N LEU A 6 1.74 21.58 24.91
CA LEU A 6 2.15 21.57 23.51
C LEU A 6 2.85 22.86 23.10
N ASP A 7 2.30 24.03 23.45
CA ASP A 7 2.90 25.34 23.14
C ASP A 7 4.36 25.47 23.63
N LYS A 8 4.72 24.74 24.70
CA LYS A 8 6.09 24.76 25.27
C LYS A 8 7.07 23.87 24.52
N ILE A 9 6.60 22.78 23.93
CA ILE A 9 7.46 21.79 23.27
C ILE A 9 7.55 22.00 21.75
N LEU A 10 6.47 22.45 21.09
CA LEU A 10 6.42 22.67 19.65
C LEU A 10 7.57 23.51 19.08
N PRO A 11 8.02 24.61 19.73
CA PRO A 11 9.17 25.37 19.23
C PRO A 11 10.51 24.62 19.28
N LYS A 12 10.57 23.47 19.95
CA LYS A 12 11.81 22.70 20.17
C LYS A 12 11.92 21.46 19.28
N VAL A 13 10.85 21.10 18.58
CA VAL A 13 10.78 19.92 17.73
C VAL A 13 10.89 20.26 16.26
N GLN A 14 11.30 19.30 15.45
CA GLN A 14 11.36 19.44 14.00
C GLN A 14 9.94 19.52 13.42
N LYS A 15 9.73 20.43 12.48
CA LYS A 15 8.48 20.57 11.73
C LYS A 15 7.24 20.60 12.65
N PRO A 16 7.11 21.58 13.55
CA PRO A 16 6.00 21.65 14.51
C PRO A 16 4.61 21.66 13.84
N GLY A 17 4.51 22.06 12.56
CA GLY A 17 3.28 21.98 11.76
C GLY A 17 2.69 20.58 11.61
N ARG A 18 3.44 19.51 11.91
CA ARG A 18 2.92 18.14 11.96
C ARG A 18 1.90 17.91 13.08
N TYR A 19 1.91 18.75 14.11
CA TYR A 19 1.32 18.46 15.41
C TYR A 19 0.27 19.47 15.87
N VAL A 20 -0.06 20.47 15.04
CA VAL A 20 -0.90 21.61 15.45
C VAL A 20 -2.37 21.49 15.09
N GLY A 21 -2.73 20.72 14.04
CA GLY A 21 -4.10 20.67 13.54
C GLY A 21 -4.60 22.02 12.99
N GLY A 22 -5.89 22.13 12.67
CA GLY A 22 -6.52 23.39 12.22
C GLY A 22 -6.29 23.70 10.75
N GLU A 23 -5.91 22.72 9.95
CA GLU A 23 -5.71 22.87 8.50
C GLU A 23 -7.04 23.19 7.79
N LEU A 24 -6.94 23.83 6.64
CA LEU A 24 -8.09 24.10 5.78
C LEU A 24 -8.83 22.78 5.47
N ASN A 25 -10.15 22.82 5.56
CA ASN A 25 -11.06 21.68 5.36
C ASN A 25 -10.97 20.58 6.44
N SER A 26 -10.25 20.77 7.55
CA SER A 26 -10.38 19.87 8.70
C SER A 26 -11.78 19.98 9.32
N VAL A 27 -12.35 18.86 9.77
CA VAL A 27 -13.72 18.80 10.27
C VAL A 27 -13.72 18.82 11.80
N ILE A 28 -14.26 19.89 12.35
CA ILE A 28 -14.44 20.05 13.79
C ILE A 28 -15.91 19.83 14.14
N LYS A 29 -16.19 18.90 15.03
CA LYS A 29 -17.52 18.66 15.61
C LYS A 29 -17.50 18.89 17.12
N ASN A 30 -18.66 19.08 17.71
CA ASN A 30 -18.78 19.08 19.15
C ASN A 30 -18.91 17.62 19.66
N LYS A 31 -18.08 17.22 20.59
CA LYS A 31 -18.05 15.85 21.11
C LYS A 31 -19.34 15.43 21.83
N GLU A 32 -20.14 16.40 22.28
CA GLU A 32 -21.43 16.14 22.91
C GLU A 32 -22.55 15.82 21.88
N ASP A 33 -22.33 16.17 20.61
CA ASP A 33 -23.29 15.99 19.53
C ASP A 33 -23.04 14.69 18.72
N VAL A 34 -21.98 13.93 19.05
CA VAL A 34 -21.62 12.70 18.33
C VAL A 34 -21.72 11.47 19.21
N ASP A 35 -22.16 10.36 18.62
CA ASP A 35 -22.27 9.08 19.34
C ASP A 35 -20.94 8.30 19.33
N VAL A 36 -20.09 8.50 18.31
CA VAL A 36 -18.86 7.73 18.11
C VAL A 36 -17.70 8.64 17.73
N ARG A 37 -16.59 8.48 18.44
CA ARG A 37 -15.32 9.12 18.11
C ARG A 37 -14.35 8.11 17.53
N PHE A 38 -13.79 8.43 16.39
CA PHE A 38 -12.86 7.57 15.64
C PHE A 38 -11.50 8.25 15.50
N ALA A 39 -10.45 7.68 16.10
CA ALA A 39 -9.07 8.11 15.87
C ALA A 39 -8.52 7.38 14.64
N PHE A 40 -8.34 8.07 13.53
CA PHE A 40 -7.76 7.49 12.32
C PHE A 40 -6.24 7.66 12.34
N CYS A 41 -5.55 6.60 12.72
CA CYS A 41 -4.12 6.55 12.94
C CYS A 41 -3.37 6.12 11.68
N PHE A 42 -2.40 6.91 11.28
CA PHE A 42 -1.43 6.53 10.26
C PHE A 42 -0.09 6.22 10.93
N PRO A 43 0.44 4.97 10.84
CA PRO A 43 1.63 4.56 11.59
C PRO A 43 2.94 5.01 10.93
N ASP A 44 3.00 6.26 10.49
CA ASP A 44 4.16 6.96 9.98
C ASP A 44 3.96 8.47 10.17
N THR A 45 4.93 9.26 9.71
CA THR A 45 4.91 10.72 9.85
C THR A 45 3.75 11.38 9.11
N TYR A 46 3.42 12.60 9.53
CA TYR A 46 2.37 13.44 8.94
C TYR A 46 2.46 13.54 7.42
N GLU A 47 3.67 13.77 6.85
CA GLU A 47 3.85 13.98 5.42
C GLU A 47 3.52 12.72 4.60
N ILE A 48 3.81 11.55 5.14
CA ILE A 48 3.47 10.27 4.51
C ILE A 48 1.97 10.04 4.61
N GLY A 49 1.40 10.19 5.81
CA GLY A 49 -0.02 9.96 6.05
C GLY A 49 -0.93 10.93 5.27
N MET A 50 -0.60 12.22 5.26
CA MET A 50 -1.36 13.22 4.51
C MET A 50 -1.26 13.06 2.98
N SER A 51 -0.27 12.32 2.50
CA SER A 51 -0.14 11.95 1.08
C SER A 51 -1.02 10.75 0.69
N HIS A 52 -1.54 9.99 1.66
CA HIS A 52 -2.27 8.76 1.42
C HIS A 52 -3.75 9.01 1.10
N LEU A 53 -4.20 8.58 -0.10
CA LEU A 53 -5.57 8.82 -0.56
C LEU A 53 -6.62 8.13 0.31
N GLY A 54 -6.34 6.91 0.79
CA GLY A 54 -7.29 6.14 1.61
C GLY A 54 -7.67 6.85 2.92
N ILE A 55 -6.72 7.51 3.61
CA ILE A 55 -7.05 8.28 4.81
C ILE A 55 -7.95 9.47 4.48
N LYS A 56 -7.71 10.14 3.35
CA LYS A 56 -8.54 11.27 2.90
C LYS A 56 -9.99 10.84 2.61
N ILE A 57 -10.15 9.68 1.97
CA ILE A 57 -11.47 9.12 1.65
C ILE A 57 -12.20 8.72 2.93
N LEU A 58 -11.61 7.87 3.77
CA LEU A 58 -12.28 7.35 4.97
C LEU A 58 -12.52 8.43 6.03
N TYR A 59 -11.57 9.35 6.22
CA TYR A 59 -11.78 10.54 7.08
C TYR A 59 -13.02 11.34 6.65
N SER A 60 -13.18 11.54 5.35
CA SER A 60 -14.32 12.27 4.82
C SER A 60 -15.62 11.47 4.92
N ILE A 61 -15.60 10.16 4.64
CA ILE A 61 -16.76 9.27 4.79
C ILE A 61 -17.30 9.34 6.22
N PHE A 62 -16.44 9.13 7.20
CA PHE A 62 -16.86 9.14 8.62
C PHE A 62 -17.38 10.50 9.04
N ASN A 63 -16.70 11.57 8.65
CA ASN A 63 -17.12 12.92 9.02
C ASN A 63 -18.38 13.41 8.27
N ASN A 64 -18.76 12.78 7.16
CA ASN A 64 -20.03 13.04 6.48
C ASN A 64 -21.25 12.43 7.20
N VAL A 65 -21.00 11.60 8.23
CA VAL A 65 -22.04 11.03 9.09
C VAL A 65 -22.15 11.86 10.38
N ASP A 66 -23.34 12.39 10.67
CA ASP A 66 -23.53 13.36 11.75
C ASP A 66 -23.07 12.84 13.11
N TYR A 67 -23.36 11.58 13.43
CA TYR A 67 -23.06 10.97 14.73
C TYR A 67 -21.64 10.41 14.87
N ILE A 68 -20.76 10.57 13.85
CA ILE A 68 -19.36 10.15 13.89
C ILE A 68 -18.46 11.38 13.83
N TRP A 69 -17.47 11.45 14.71
CA TRP A 69 -16.36 12.39 14.56
C TRP A 69 -15.06 11.62 14.39
N CYS A 70 -14.48 11.72 13.20
CA CYS A 70 -13.20 11.12 12.85
C CYS A 70 -12.09 12.17 12.91
N GLU A 71 -11.02 11.86 13.62
CA GLU A 71 -9.88 12.73 13.81
C GLU A 71 -8.60 12.03 13.35
N ARG A 72 -7.66 12.81 12.80
CA ARG A 72 -6.39 12.30 12.27
C ARG A 72 -5.35 12.21 13.38
N VAL A 73 -4.59 11.11 13.35
CA VAL A 73 -3.49 10.87 14.27
C VAL A 73 -2.30 10.32 13.48
N PHE A 74 -1.12 10.88 13.66
CA PHE A 74 0.12 10.44 12.99
C PHE A 74 1.15 10.01 14.03
N ALA A 75 2.05 9.10 13.65
CA ALA A 75 3.17 8.73 14.50
C ALA A 75 4.07 9.96 14.74
N PRO A 76 4.33 10.36 16.00
CA PRO A 76 5.22 11.46 16.28
C PRO A 76 6.66 11.06 15.94
N TRP A 77 7.41 11.97 15.31
CA TRP A 77 8.82 11.73 15.07
C TRP A 77 9.60 11.69 16.39
N ILE A 78 10.77 11.10 16.39
CA ILE A 78 11.56 10.74 17.59
C ILE A 78 11.71 11.92 18.57
N ASP A 79 11.98 13.13 18.08
CA ASP A 79 12.14 14.31 18.93
C ASP A 79 10.84 14.78 19.58
N MET A 80 9.73 14.68 18.86
CA MET A 80 8.40 14.96 19.41
C MET A 80 7.96 13.88 20.40
N GLU A 81 8.20 12.61 20.08
CA GLU A 81 7.94 11.50 21.01
C GLU A 81 8.67 11.71 22.33
N GLN A 82 9.96 11.98 22.28
CA GLN A 82 10.74 12.25 23.48
C GLN A 82 10.18 13.45 24.27
N ALA A 83 9.83 14.53 23.60
CA ALA A 83 9.24 15.70 24.25
C ALA A 83 7.87 15.41 24.86
N MET A 84 7.05 14.56 24.23
CA MET A 84 5.76 14.11 24.74
C MET A 84 5.94 13.29 26.03
N ILE A 85 6.86 12.33 26.04
CA ILE A 85 7.16 11.49 27.22
C ILE A 85 7.66 12.35 28.38
N GLU A 86 8.60 13.26 28.16
CA GLU A 86 9.17 14.13 29.18
C GLU A 86 8.15 15.12 29.80
N ASN A 87 7.08 15.42 29.10
CA ASN A 87 6.06 16.38 29.55
C ASN A 87 4.70 15.74 29.87
N ASP A 88 4.62 14.40 29.95
CA ASP A 88 3.38 13.66 30.16
C ASP A 88 2.25 14.11 29.22
N ILE A 89 2.54 14.13 27.90
CA ILE A 89 1.60 14.44 26.85
C ILE A 89 1.25 13.11 26.16
N PRO A 90 0.01 12.62 26.25
CA PRO A 90 -0.43 11.44 25.51
C PRO A 90 -0.55 11.74 24.01
N LEU A 91 -0.56 10.72 23.16
CA LEU A 91 -0.91 10.86 21.75
C LEU A 91 -2.36 11.33 21.61
N TYR A 92 -2.62 12.24 20.69
CA TYR A 92 -3.89 12.97 20.58
C TYR A 92 -4.38 13.12 19.14
N GLY A 93 -5.69 13.33 18.99
CA GLY A 93 -6.32 13.70 17.72
C GLY A 93 -5.98 15.14 17.31
N LEU A 94 -5.65 15.36 16.04
CA LEU A 94 -5.25 16.70 15.57
C LEU A 94 -6.40 17.72 15.61
N GLU A 95 -7.64 17.28 15.42
CA GLU A 95 -8.80 18.15 15.37
C GLU A 95 -9.21 18.70 16.75
N SER A 96 -9.30 17.82 17.76
CA SER A 96 -9.72 18.22 19.13
C SER A 96 -8.55 18.52 20.05
N GLY A 97 -7.41 17.85 19.84
CA GLY A 97 -6.33 17.77 20.82
C GLY A 97 -6.62 16.82 21.98
N ASP A 98 -7.70 16.03 21.92
CA ASP A 98 -8.03 15.09 22.98
C ASP A 98 -7.15 13.82 22.91
N PRO A 99 -6.80 13.20 24.04
CA PRO A 99 -6.05 11.94 24.06
C PRO A 99 -6.75 10.82 23.27
N VAL A 100 -5.98 10.03 22.51
CA VAL A 100 -6.52 8.89 21.74
C VAL A 100 -7.25 7.87 22.63
N SER A 101 -6.89 7.74 23.90
CA SER A 101 -7.61 6.88 24.85
C SER A 101 -9.08 7.31 25.14
N GLU A 102 -9.49 8.51 24.74
CA GLU A 102 -10.87 8.96 24.86
C GLU A 102 -11.77 8.50 23.69
N PHE A 103 -11.18 7.96 22.61
CA PHE A 103 -11.92 7.56 21.42
C PHE A 103 -12.51 6.15 21.54
N ASP A 104 -13.63 5.92 20.87
CA ASP A 104 -14.31 4.62 20.81
C ASP A 104 -13.56 3.64 19.89
N PHE A 105 -13.10 4.13 18.75
CA PHE A 105 -12.30 3.37 17.78
C PHE A 105 -10.92 3.99 17.59
N ILE A 106 -9.93 3.11 17.41
CA ILE A 106 -8.56 3.47 17.05
C ILE A 106 -8.21 2.67 15.79
N GLY A 107 -8.34 3.31 14.63
CA GLY A 107 -8.18 2.66 13.34
C GLY A 107 -6.79 2.91 12.73
N PHE A 108 -6.11 1.84 12.32
CA PHE A 108 -4.80 1.91 11.68
C PHE A 108 -4.87 1.53 10.20
N THR A 109 -4.18 2.27 9.35
CA THR A 109 -3.95 1.85 7.97
C THR A 109 -2.67 1.01 7.87
N LEU A 110 -2.81 -0.22 7.36
CA LEU A 110 -1.74 -1.21 7.27
C LEU A 110 -1.15 -1.21 5.85
N GLN A 111 -0.23 -0.27 5.58
CA GLN A 111 0.32 -0.05 4.23
C GLN A 111 1.64 -0.79 3.99
N TYR A 112 2.42 -1.01 5.03
CA TYR A 112 3.77 -1.56 4.95
C TYR A 112 4.12 -2.31 6.23
N GLU A 113 4.69 -3.50 6.11
CA GLU A 113 4.97 -4.40 7.23
C GLU A 113 5.96 -3.80 8.24
N LEU A 114 6.93 -2.99 7.79
CA LEU A 114 7.91 -2.36 8.69
C LEU A 114 7.34 -1.17 9.49
N SER A 115 6.04 -0.91 9.40
CA SER A 115 5.33 0.03 10.28
C SER A 115 4.66 -0.64 11.49
N PHE A 116 4.78 -1.95 11.66
CA PHE A 116 4.07 -2.67 12.73
C PHE A 116 4.50 -2.24 14.14
N THR A 117 5.78 -1.97 14.36
CA THR A 117 6.29 -1.44 15.63
C THR A 117 5.77 -0.03 15.92
N ASN A 118 5.55 0.79 14.87
CA ASN A 118 4.96 2.12 15.03
C ASN A 118 3.53 2.06 15.58
N ILE A 119 2.75 1.04 15.18
CA ILE A 119 1.39 0.82 15.70
C ILE A 119 1.43 0.62 17.21
N LEU A 120 2.32 -0.26 17.69
CA LEU A 120 2.49 -0.51 19.12
C LEU A 120 2.95 0.74 19.86
N ASN A 121 3.87 1.50 19.26
CA ASN A 121 4.35 2.75 19.83
C ASN A 121 3.23 3.80 19.96
N MET A 122 2.40 3.93 18.93
CA MET A 122 1.23 4.83 18.98
C MET A 122 0.22 4.41 20.04
N LEU A 123 -0.09 3.11 20.19
CA LEU A 123 -0.94 2.59 21.25
C LEU A 123 -0.36 2.86 22.64
N LYS A 124 0.96 2.64 22.83
CA LYS A 124 1.66 2.93 24.09
C LYS A 124 1.59 4.42 24.45
N LEU A 125 1.89 5.30 23.50
CA LEU A 125 1.82 6.76 23.70
C LEU A 125 0.39 7.25 23.95
N SER A 126 -0.60 6.50 23.49
CA SER A 126 -2.02 6.75 23.76
C SER A 126 -2.47 6.29 25.13
N GLY A 127 -1.66 5.49 25.85
CA GLY A 127 -2.06 4.86 27.10
C GLY A 127 -3.09 3.73 26.92
N VAL A 128 -3.19 3.16 25.73
CA VAL A 128 -4.11 2.06 25.39
C VAL A 128 -3.37 0.73 25.50
N PRO A 129 -3.94 -0.31 26.14
CA PRO A 129 -3.31 -1.62 26.23
C PRO A 129 -2.98 -2.19 24.84
N LEU A 130 -1.75 -2.71 24.68
CA LEU A 130 -1.27 -3.18 23.38
C LEU A 130 -2.04 -4.41 22.88
N LEU A 131 -2.27 -5.39 23.75
CA LEU A 131 -2.91 -6.64 23.37
C LEU A 131 -4.44 -6.52 23.42
N SER A 132 -5.12 -7.05 22.41
CA SER A 132 -6.59 -7.07 22.31
C SER A 132 -7.25 -7.71 23.54
N ARG A 133 -6.65 -8.78 24.08
CA ARG A 133 -7.15 -9.48 25.28
C ARG A 133 -7.14 -8.63 26.55
N ASP A 134 -6.30 -7.60 26.62
CA ASP A 134 -6.18 -6.72 27.80
C ASP A 134 -7.16 -5.54 27.71
N ARG A 135 -7.80 -5.31 26.57
CA ARG A 135 -8.89 -4.34 26.35
C ARG A 135 -10.23 -5.05 26.51
N THR A 136 -10.80 -5.07 27.69
CA THR A 136 -12.01 -5.86 28.00
C THR A 136 -13.32 -5.10 27.84
N GLU A 137 -13.28 -3.78 27.84
CA GLU A 137 -14.45 -2.91 27.72
C GLU A 137 -14.84 -2.69 26.24
N LEU A 138 -16.11 -2.37 26.00
CA LEU A 138 -16.62 -1.95 24.69
C LEU A 138 -16.21 -0.47 24.45
N LYS A 139 -14.90 -0.25 24.42
CA LYS A 139 -14.22 1.03 24.20
C LYS A 139 -12.81 0.79 23.66
N ASN A 140 -12.24 1.78 23.00
CA ASN A 140 -10.90 1.68 22.40
C ASN A 140 -10.76 0.43 21.52
N ILE A 141 -11.75 0.21 20.65
CA ILE A 141 -11.72 -0.90 19.71
C ILE A 141 -10.62 -0.62 18.68
N VAL A 142 -9.56 -1.42 18.69
CA VAL A 142 -8.44 -1.26 17.76
C VAL A 142 -8.75 -2.01 16.48
N VAL A 143 -8.85 -1.25 15.40
CA VAL A 143 -9.18 -1.80 14.08
C VAL A 143 -8.08 -1.50 13.07
N GLY A 144 -7.94 -2.33 12.04
CA GLY A 144 -6.94 -2.14 10.99
C GLY A 144 -7.45 -2.54 9.62
N GLY A 145 -6.94 -1.90 8.57
CA GLY A 145 -7.25 -2.23 7.18
C GLY A 145 -6.13 -1.78 6.24
N GLY A 146 -6.18 -2.21 5.01
CA GLY A 146 -5.16 -1.90 4.00
C GLY A 146 -4.49 -3.15 3.42
N PRO A 147 -3.51 -3.00 2.53
CA PRO A 147 -2.93 -4.13 1.81
C PRO A 147 -2.28 -5.19 2.70
N CYS A 148 -1.64 -4.81 3.81
CA CYS A 148 -1.04 -5.79 4.72
C CYS A 148 -2.06 -6.60 5.52
N ALA A 149 -3.34 -6.18 5.57
CA ALA A 149 -4.41 -6.98 6.17
C ALA A 149 -4.68 -8.30 5.42
N CYS A 150 -4.08 -8.53 4.26
CA CYS A 150 -4.14 -9.80 3.55
C CYS A 150 -3.37 -10.94 4.26
N ASN A 151 -2.39 -10.60 5.09
CA ASN A 151 -1.78 -11.49 6.07
C ASN A 151 -1.62 -10.74 7.39
N PRO A 152 -2.66 -10.68 8.22
CA PRO A 152 -2.62 -9.92 9.47
C PRO A 152 -2.01 -10.69 10.64
N GLU A 153 -1.68 -11.97 10.45
CA GLU A 153 -1.28 -12.87 11.53
C GLU A 153 -0.07 -12.38 12.35
N PRO A 154 0.97 -11.75 11.76
CA PRO A 154 2.09 -11.21 12.53
C PRO A 154 1.70 -10.14 13.57
N ILE A 155 0.53 -9.53 13.43
CA ILE A 155 0.02 -8.45 14.32
C ILE A 155 -1.35 -8.75 14.89
N ALA A 156 -1.85 -9.96 14.72
CA ALA A 156 -3.23 -10.34 15.05
C ALA A 156 -3.60 -10.08 16.52
N ASP A 157 -2.68 -10.30 17.46
CA ASP A 157 -2.93 -10.15 18.90
C ASP A 157 -3.12 -8.69 19.33
N PHE A 158 -2.75 -7.72 18.50
CA PHE A 158 -2.85 -6.29 18.80
C PHE A 158 -4.17 -5.69 18.33
N PHE A 159 -4.90 -6.36 17.43
CA PHE A 159 -6.13 -5.86 16.82
C PHE A 159 -7.37 -6.59 17.32
N ASP A 160 -8.45 -5.84 17.47
CA ASP A 160 -9.77 -6.40 17.77
C ASP A 160 -10.49 -6.81 16.49
N ILE A 161 -10.36 -5.99 15.44
CA ILE A 161 -10.96 -6.20 14.12
C ILE A 161 -9.96 -5.84 13.03
N LEU A 162 -9.96 -6.63 11.96
CA LEU A 162 -9.25 -6.32 10.72
C LEU A 162 -10.21 -6.32 9.54
N PHE A 163 -10.17 -5.25 8.75
CA PHE A 163 -10.99 -5.09 7.56
C PHE A 163 -10.27 -5.62 6.32
N LEU A 164 -10.95 -6.48 5.57
CA LEU A 164 -10.44 -7.10 4.36
C LEU A 164 -11.17 -6.53 3.13
N GLY A 165 -10.42 -5.92 2.23
CA GLY A 165 -10.96 -5.35 1.00
C GLY A 165 -11.27 -3.85 1.08
N ASP A 166 -12.38 -3.43 0.46
CA ASP A 166 -12.81 -2.03 0.40
C ASP A 166 -13.49 -1.63 1.72
N GLY A 167 -13.01 -0.57 2.38
CA GLY A 167 -13.45 -0.16 3.73
C GLY A 167 -14.70 0.73 3.76
N GLU A 168 -15.01 1.40 2.64
CA GLU A 168 -15.96 2.52 2.60
C GLU A 168 -17.36 2.21 3.13
N GLU A 169 -17.81 0.96 3.00
CA GLU A 169 -19.11 0.51 3.49
C GLU A 169 -18.99 -0.27 4.79
N VAL A 170 -18.04 -1.22 4.85
CA VAL A 170 -17.92 -2.15 5.99
C VAL A 170 -17.54 -1.45 7.28
N ASP A 171 -16.72 -0.40 7.20
CA ASP A 171 -16.34 0.38 8.38
C ASP A 171 -17.57 1.03 9.02
N LEU A 172 -18.48 1.58 8.21
CA LEU A 172 -19.74 2.17 8.70
C LEU A 172 -20.71 1.10 9.26
N GLU A 173 -20.78 -0.08 8.66
CA GLU A 173 -21.58 -1.21 9.16
C GLU A 173 -21.11 -1.63 10.56
N VAL A 174 -19.80 -1.70 10.79
CA VAL A 174 -19.22 -2.05 12.09
C VAL A 174 -19.45 -0.95 13.12
N ILE A 175 -19.33 0.33 12.74
CA ILE A 175 -19.61 1.46 13.64
C ILE A 175 -21.10 1.48 14.04
N GLU A 176 -22.02 1.22 13.12
CA GLU A 176 -23.45 1.16 13.44
C GLU A 176 -23.78 -0.03 14.36
N LEU A 177 -23.15 -1.19 14.11
CA LEU A 177 -23.26 -2.34 15.02
C LEU A 177 -22.75 -1.99 16.42
N PHE A 178 -21.61 -1.31 16.53
CA PHE A 178 -21.07 -0.85 17.81
C PHE A 178 -22.05 0.05 18.57
N ARG A 179 -22.64 1.03 17.87
CA ARG A 179 -23.66 1.93 18.47
C ARG A 179 -24.85 1.14 19.02
N LYS A 180 -25.34 0.17 18.24
CA LYS A 180 -26.44 -0.72 18.65
C LYS A 180 -26.04 -1.52 19.90
N CYS A 181 -24.91 -2.21 19.87
CA CYS A 181 -24.42 -3.02 20.98
C CYS A 181 -24.24 -2.20 22.27
N ARG A 182 -23.70 -0.97 22.14
CA ARG A 182 -23.55 -0.06 23.28
C ARG A 182 -24.90 0.36 23.88
N LYS A 183 -25.90 0.67 23.05
CA LYS A 183 -27.26 0.98 23.52
C LYS A 183 -27.95 -0.21 24.18
N GLU A 184 -27.67 -1.42 23.72
CA GLU A 184 -28.20 -2.67 24.28
C GLU A 184 -27.42 -3.14 25.52
N GLY A 185 -26.34 -2.47 25.92
CA GLY A 185 -25.50 -2.85 27.06
C GLY A 185 -24.71 -4.14 26.86
N LYS A 186 -24.40 -4.49 25.60
CA LYS A 186 -23.62 -5.69 25.26
C LYS A 186 -22.15 -5.53 25.65
N THR A 187 -21.53 -6.65 25.90
CA THR A 187 -20.09 -6.76 26.15
C THR A 187 -19.30 -6.63 24.84
N LYS A 188 -18.00 -6.35 24.95
CA LYS A 188 -17.08 -6.37 23.81
C LYS A 188 -17.10 -7.72 23.09
N GLN A 189 -17.14 -8.83 23.83
CA GLN A 189 -17.15 -10.16 23.23
C GLN A 189 -18.41 -10.41 22.38
N GLU A 190 -19.59 -9.98 22.86
CA GLU A 190 -20.82 -10.07 22.08
C GLU A 190 -20.76 -9.21 20.83
N PHE A 191 -20.23 -8.00 20.91
CA PHE A 191 -20.00 -7.14 19.76
C PHE A 191 -19.07 -7.80 18.73
N LEU A 192 -17.93 -8.36 19.16
CA LEU A 192 -16.97 -9.01 18.27
C LEU A 192 -17.56 -10.27 17.59
N MET A 193 -18.38 -11.05 18.30
CA MET A 193 -19.09 -12.18 17.72
C MET A 193 -20.09 -11.79 16.63
N GLU A 194 -20.81 -10.67 16.82
CA GLU A 194 -21.73 -10.14 15.82
C GLU A 194 -20.94 -9.51 14.66
N ALA A 195 -19.87 -8.77 14.93
CA ALA A 195 -19.02 -8.16 13.90
C ALA A 195 -18.39 -9.20 12.97
N ALA A 196 -18.00 -10.35 13.51
CA ALA A 196 -17.45 -11.45 12.71
C ALA A 196 -18.42 -12.04 11.66
N GLN A 197 -19.73 -11.70 11.71
CA GLN A 197 -20.71 -12.10 10.71
C GLN A 197 -20.77 -11.15 9.50
N ILE A 198 -20.13 -9.97 9.59
CA ILE A 198 -20.11 -8.97 8.53
C ILE A 198 -19.04 -9.37 7.48
N GLU A 199 -19.40 -9.41 6.20
CA GLU A 199 -18.46 -9.70 5.12
C GLU A 199 -17.34 -8.66 5.10
N GLY A 200 -16.09 -9.10 5.12
CA GLY A 200 -14.90 -8.24 5.18
C GLY A 200 -14.35 -8.02 6.59
N VAL A 201 -14.98 -8.58 7.61
CA VAL A 201 -14.56 -8.42 9.01
C VAL A 201 -13.87 -9.68 9.51
N TYR A 202 -12.58 -9.56 9.85
CA TYR A 202 -11.80 -10.59 10.52
C TYR A 202 -11.57 -10.19 11.98
N VAL A 203 -11.95 -11.09 12.91
CA VAL A 203 -11.75 -10.92 14.37
C VAL A 203 -10.73 -11.96 14.83
N PRO A 204 -9.45 -11.62 14.96
CA PRO A 204 -8.38 -12.60 15.21
C PRO A 204 -8.57 -13.45 16.48
N SER A 205 -9.13 -12.86 17.54
CA SER A 205 -9.37 -13.53 18.82
C SER A 205 -10.42 -14.66 18.76
N LEU A 206 -11.14 -14.78 17.65
CA LEU A 206 -12.16 -15.83 17.42
C LEU A 206 -11.63 -17.01 16.60
N TYR A 207 -10.31 -17.07 16.37
CA TYR A 207 -9.64 -18.16 15.64
C TYR A 207 -8.42 -18.66 16.41
N ASP A 208 -8.45 -19.95 16.77
CA ASP A 208 -7.29 -20.63 17.33
C ASP A 208 -6.37 -21.11 16.19
N VAL A 209 -5.05 -21.09 16.41
CA VAL A 209 -4.08 -21.54 15.42
C VAL A 209 -3.42 -22.83 15.90
N GLU A 210 -3.53 -23.91 15.12
CA GLU A 210 -2.79 -25.13 15.33
C GLU A 210 -1.54 -25.16 14.45
N TYR A 211 -0.46 -25.72 15.00
CA TYR A 211 0.82 -25.89 14.31
C TYR A 211 1.20 -27.36 14.19
N ASN A 212 1.92 -27.70 13.13
CA ASN A 212 2.59 -28.98 12.96
C ASN A 212 3.88 -29.04 13.80
N GLU A 213 4.45 -30.24 13.95
CA GLU A 213 5.71 -30.45 14.69
C GLU A 213 6.90 -29.68 14.07
N ASP A 214 6.88 -29.45 12.75
CA ASP A 214 7.91 -28.70 12.02
C ASP A 214 7.74 -27.17 12.13
N GLY A 215 6.72 -26.71 12.87
CA GLY A 215 6.45 -25.30 13.09
C GLY A 215 5.58 -24.64 12.01
N THR A 216 5.20 -25.34 10.94
CA THR A 216 4.27 -24.81 9.93
C THR A 216 2.85 -24.74 10.49
N VAL A 217 2.01 -23.86 9.94
CA VAL A 217 0.59 -23.78 10.30
C VAL A 217 -0.11 -25.07 9.86
N LYS A 218 -0.89 -25.66 10.76
CA LYS A 218 -1.74 -26.82 10.48
C LYS A 218 -3.16 -26.42 10.13
N ALA A 219 -3.77 -25.53 10.92
CA ALA A 219 -5.13 -25.06 10.72
C ALA A 219 -5.43 -23.77 11.49
N TYR A 220 -6.41 -23.01 11.00
CA TYR A 220 -7.14 -21.97 11.74
C TYR A 220 -8.50 -22.54 12.14
N ILE A 221 -8.79 -22.58 13.43
CA ILE A 221 -10.01 -23.16 14.00
C ILE A 221 -10.90 -22.03 14.50
N PRO A 222 -12.01 -21.73 13.80
CA PRO A 222 -12.96 -20.72 14.25
C PRO A 222 -13.70 -21.18 15.49
N HIS A 223 -13.99 -20.26 16.42
CA HIS A 223 -14.89 -20.51 17.53
C HIS A 223 -16.32 -20.85 17.05
N PRO A 224 -17.14 -21.51 17.87
CA PRO A 224 -18.51 -21.88 17.47
C PRO A 224 -19.32 -20.66 17.02
N GLY A 225 -19.93 -20.76 15.83
CA GLY A 225 -20.74 -19.69 15.25
C GLY A 225 -19.94 -18.66 14.41
N VAL A 226 -18.61 -18.79 14.33
CA VAL A 226 -17.76 -17.92 13.52
C VAL A 226 -17.53 -18.52 12.11
N PRO A 227 -17.52 -17.73 11.03
CA PRO A 227 -17.26 -18.23 9.68
C PRO A 227 -15.88 -18.92 9.57
N LYS A 228 -15.80 -20.04 8.87
CA LYS A 228 -14.52 -20.73 8.63
C LYS A 228 -13.56 -19.95 7.75
N THR A 229 -14.11 -19.15 6.84
CA THR A 229 -13.37 -18.34 5.88
C THR A 229 -13.93 -16.94 5.89
N VAL A 230 -13.07 -15.96 6.01
CA VAL A 230 -13.44 -14.55 5.96
C VAL A 230 -13.24 -14.02 4.56
N ARG A 231 -14.34 -13.66 3.91
CA ARG A 231 -14.34 -13.14 2.56
C ARG A 231 -14.16 -11.62 2.59
N LYS A 232 -13.30 -11.09 1.72
CA LYS A 232 -13.10 -9.64 1.62
C LYS A 232 -14.34 -8.91 1.11
N ARG A 233 -14.56 -7.68 1.57
CA ARG A 233 -15.58 -6.76 1.04
C ARG A 233 -15.15 -6.17 -0.29
N VAL A 234 -16.09 -6.01 -1.23
CA VAL A 234 -15.88 -5.36 -2.53
C VAL A 234 -17.02 -4.41 -2.82
N CYS A 235 -16.71 -3.13 -2.96
CA CYS A 235 -17.62 -2.11 -3.46
C CYS A 235 -17.65 -2.17 -5.00
N ASN A 236 -18.72 -2.68 -5.57
CA ASN A 236 -18.80 -2.90 -7.02
C ASN A 236 -19.05 -1.61 -7.81
N ASP A 237 -19.83 -0.70 -7.27
CA ASP A 237 -20.19 0.57 -7.92
C ASP A 237 -19.25 1.70 -7.48
N VAL A 238 -18.03 1.68 -8.03
CA VAL A 238 -17.02 2.72 -7.72
C VAL A 238 -17.37 4.09 -8.30
N ASP A 239 -18.34 4.15 -9.21
CA ASP A 239 -18.77 5.40 -9.85
C ASP A 239 -19.72 6.21 -8.95
N ASN A 240 -20.63 5.54 -8.27
CA ASN A 240 -21.58 6.15 -7.33
C ASN A 240 -21.13 6.09 -5.86
N MET A 241 -20.03 5.42 -5.58
CA MET A 241 -19.44 5.36 -4.25
C MET A 241 -19.04 6.77 -3.79
N TYR A 242 -19.19 7.02 -2.48
CA TYR A 242 -18.76 8.29 -1.91
C TYR A 242 -17.27 8.57 -2.19
N PHE A 243 -17.00 9.76 -2.65
CA PHE A 243 -15.67 10.30 -2.80
C PHE A 243 -15.65 11.76 -2.30
N PRO A 244 -14.64 12.18 -1.53
CA PRO A 244 -14.63 13.52 -0.96
C PRO A 244 -14.59 14.61 -2.04
N GLU A 245 -15.36 15.64 -1.84
CA GLU A 245 -15.36 16.84 -2.68
C GLU A 245 -14.31 17.87 -2.22
N ASN A 246 -13.72 17.65 -1.05
CA ASN A 246 -12.66 18.47 -0.47
C ASN A 246 -11.66 17.59 0.29
N PHE A 247 -10.40 17.96 0.23
CA PHE A 247 -9.36 17.35 1.06
C PHE A 247 -8.89 18.34 2.13
N VAL A 248 -8.46 17.81 3.26
CA VAL A 248 -7.69 18.60 4.22
C VAL A 248 -6.38 19.02 3.56
N VAL A 249 -6.10 20.32 3.55
CA VAL A 249 -4.91 20.90 2.93
C VAL A 249 -3.81 21.01 3.97
N PRO A 250 -2.68 20.30 3.80
CA PRO A 250 -1.61 20.30 4.79
C PRO A 250 -0.90 21.64 4.91
N PHE A 251 -0.38 21.94 6.09
CA PHE A 251 0.46 23.13 6.33
C PHE A 251 1.91 22.97 5.86
N LEU A 252 2.32 21.76 5.55
CA LEU A 252 3.69 21.39 5.16
C LEU A 252 3.67 20.77 3.78
N ASP A 253 4.78 20.89 3.07
CA ASP A 253 5.00 20.13 1.83
C ASP A 253 4.93 18.64 2.13
N ILE A 254 4.08 17.94 1.39
CA ILE A 254 3.88 16.49 1.49
C ILE A 254 4.35 15.80 0.21
N VAL A 255 4.42 14.47 0.22
CA VAL A 255 4.92 13.70 -0.94
C VAL A 255 4.01 13.86 -2.16
N HIS A 256 2.70 13.89 -1.96
CA HIS A 256 1.68 14.07 -3.01
C HIS A 256 0.84 15.31 -2.75
N ASP A 257 1.45 16.49 -2.88
CA ASP A 257 0.81 17.78 -2.66
C ASP A 257 0.03 18.22 -3.91
N ARG A 258 -1.10 17.54 -4.15
CA ARG A 258 -1.93 17.70 -5.35
C ARG A 258 -3.33 17.09 -5.17
N ALA A 259 -4.26 17.43 -6.07
CA ALA A 259 -5.57 16.79 -6.15
C ALA A 259 -5.42 15.36 -6.73
N VAL A 260 -5.49 14.34 -5.89
CA VAL A 260 -5.40 12.93 -6.31
C VAL A 260 -6.81 12.40 -6.54
N VAL A 261 -7.11 11.96 -7.76
CA VAL A 261 -8.40 11.36 -8.14
C VAL A 261 -8.20 9.92 -8.57
N GLU A 262 -8.93 9.01 -7.95
CA GLU A 262 -8.92 7.60 -8.31
C GLU A 262 -9.75 7.40 -9.59
N VAL A 263 -9.15 6.78 -10.62
CA VAL A 263 -9.82 6.53 -11.91
C VAL A 263 -10.35 5.10 -12.04
N LEU A 264 -9.68 4.14 -11.41
CA LEU A 264 -10.07 2.74 -11.41
C LEU A 264 -9.48 1.98 -10.21
N ARG A 265 -10.12 0.89 -9.81
CA ARG A 265 -9.61 -0.10 -8.84
C ARG A 265 -9.32 -1.43 -9.52
N GLY A 266 -8.31 -2.12 -9.01
CA GLY A 266 -7.82 -3.37 -9.55
C GLY A 266 -6.90 -3.16 -10.75
N CYS A 267 -6.49 -4.28 -11.37
CA CYS A 267 -5.60 -4.29 -12.52
C CYS A 267 -5.98 -5.43 -13.45
N ILE A 268 -6.01 -5.16 -14.76
CA ILE A 268 -6.29 -6.20 -15.78
C ILE A 268 -5.09 -7.11 -16.05
N ARG A 269 -3.91 -6.72 -15.57
CA ARG A 269 -2.66 -7.43 -15.83
C ARG A 269 -2.47 -8.59 -14.86
N GLY A 270 -1.60 -9.51 -15.21
CA GLY A 270 -1.31 -10.72 -14.44
C GLY A 270 0.14 -10.84 -14.00
N CYS A 271 0.81 -9.71 -13.66
CA CYS A 271 2.19 -9.74 -13.18
C CYS A 271 2.29 -10.63 -11.94
N ARG A 272 3.07 -11.73 -12.00
CA ARG A 272 3.08 -12.81 -11.02
C ARG A 272 3.64 -12.44 -9.64
N PHE A 273 4.40 -11.36 -9.57
CA PHE A 273 4.95 -10.83 -8.34
C PHE A 273 4.03 -9.80 -7.64
N CYS A 274 3.08 -9.22 -8.39
CA CYS A 274 2.36 -8.03 -7.96
C CYS A 274 1.16 -8.36 -7.07
N GLN A 275 1.30 -8.19 -5.76
CA GLN A 275 0.24 -8.41 -4.80
C GLN A 275 -1.00 -7.55 -5.07
N ALA A 276 -0.81 -6.24 -5.32
CA ALA A 276 -1.89 -5.31 -5.61
C ALA A 276 -2.72 -5.74 -6.83
N GLY A 277 -2.08 -6.31 -7.86
CA GLY A 277 -2.74 -6.84 -9.05
C GLY A 277 -3.74 -7.97 -8.77
N PHE A 278 -3.63 -8.64 -7.64
CA PHE A 278 -4.55 -9.71 -7.20
C PHE A 278 -5.49 -9.25 -6.07
N LEU A 279 -4.98 -8.54 -5.07
CA LEU A 279 -5.78 -8.10 -3.92
C LEU A 279 -6.92 -7.17 -4.31
N TYR A 280 -6.69 -6.26 -5.27
CA TYR A 280 -7.69 -5.27 -5.68
C TYR A 280 -8.61 -5.73 -6.82
N ARG A 281 -8.55 -7.01 -7.24
CA ARG A 281 -9.57 -7.58 -8.15
C ARG A 281 -10.93 -7.65 -7.46
N PRO A 282 -12.04 -7.47 -8.21
CA PRO A 282 -12.17 -7.27 -9.65
C PRO A 282 -11.74 -5.87 -10.12
N PHE A 283 -11.48 -5.73 -11.42
CA PHE A 283 -11.20 -4.45 -12.07
C PHE A 283 -12.51 -3.64 -12.22
N ARG A 284 -12.50 -2.37 -11.79
CA ARG A 284 -13.67 -1.47 -11.80
C ARG A 284 -13.23 -0.08 -12.19
N GLU A 285 -13.92 0.55 -13.14
CA GLU A 285 -13.61 1.89 -13.65
C GLU A 285 -14.69 2.89 -13.22
N LYS A 286 -14.29 4.13 -12.95
CA LYS A 286 -15.21 5.26 -12.83
C LYS A 286 -15.51 5.86 -14.20
N SER A 287 -16.66 6.51 -14.36
CA SER A 287 -17.00 7.24 -15.57
C SER A 287 -16.13 8.50 -15.75
N VAL A 288 -16.00 8.97 -16.99
CA VAL A 288 -15.31 10.23 -17.30
C VAL A 288 -15.98 11.39 -16.59
N GLU A 289 -17.28 11.39 -16.55
CA GLU A 289 -18.12 12.41 -15.93
C GLU A 289 -17.86 12.53 -14.43
N THR A 290 -17.79 11.38 -13.74
CA THR A 290 -17.50 11.32 -12.31
C THR A 290 -16.06 11.78 -12.00
N ILE A 291 -15.07 11.29 -12.75
CA ILE A 291 -13.67 11.70 -12.56
C ILE A 291 -13.51 13.20 -12.80
N ASN A 292 -14.09 13.73 -13.88
CA ASN A 292 -14.02 15.16 -14.21
C ASN A 292 -14.65 16.04 -13.12
N ARG A 293 -15.84 15.66 -12.63
CA ARG A 293 -16.52 16.36 -11.53
C ARG A 293 -15.65 16.36 -10.26
N GLN A 294 -15.14 15.21 -9.87
CA GLN A 294 -14.31 15.06 -8.67
C GLN A 294 -13.00 15.87 -8.78
N ALA A 295 -12.33 15.81 -9.93
CA ALA A 295 -11.09 16.56 -10.18
C ALA A 295 -11.32 18.07 -10.07
N LYS A 296 -12.34 18.58 -10.76
CA LYS A 296 -12.68 20.00 -10.75
C LYS A 296 -13.03 20.48 -9.35
N ARG A 297 -13.90 19.72 -8.66
CA ARG A 297 -14.32 20.08 -7.31
C ARG A 297 -13.17 20.10 -6.30
N LEU A 298 -12.25 19.15 -6.39
CA LEU A 298 -11.06 19.15 -5.53
C LEU A 298 -10.17 20.36 -5.77
N CYS A 299 -9.90 20.75 -7.04
CA CYS A 299 -9.11 21.96 -7.33
C CYS A 299 -9.78 23.22 -6.78
N GLU A 300 -11.12 23.37 -6.96
CA GLU A 300 -11.90 24.50 -6.45
C GLU A 300 -11.83 24.62 -4.91
N THR A 301 -11.86 23.50 -4.18
CA THR A 301 -11.97 23.48 -2.71
C THR A 301 -10.64 23.48 -1.98
N THR A 302 -9.55 23.11 -2.66
CA THR A 302 -8.21 23.01 -2.07
C THR A 302 -7.24 24.06 -2.60
N GLY A 303 -7.48 24.59 -3.80
CA GLY A 303 -6.55 25.48 -4.49
C GLY A 303 -5.36 24.77 -5.15
N TYR A 304 -5.39 23.44 -5.26
CA TYR A 304 -4.34 22.67 -5.97
C TYR A 304 -4.33 23.00 -7.47
N ASP A 305 -3.14 23.17 -8.01
CA ASP A 305 -2.87 23.43 -9.44
C ASP A 305 -2.34 22.19 -10.19
N GLU A 306 -2.40 21.01 -9.56
CA GLU A 306 -2.06 19.73 -10.19
C GLU A 306 -3.11 18.66 -9.83
N ILE A 307 -3.59 17.96 -10.86
CA ILE A 307 -4.42 16.75 -10.74
C ILE A 307 -3.54 15.53 -10.99
N SER A 308 -3.62 14.52 -10.14
CA SER A 308 -2.99 13.22 -10.35
C SER A 308 -4.05 12.14 -10.49
N LEU A 309 -4.07 11.47 -11.65
CA LEU A 309 -4.99 10.37 -11.94
C LEU A 309 -4.44 9.06 -11.35
N SER A 310 -4.94 8.67 -10.18
CA SER A 310 -4.43 7.53 -9.42
C SER A 310 -5.08 6.22 -9.85
N SER A 311 -4.22 5.22 -10.12
CA SER A 311 -4.61 3.82 -10.31
C SER A 311 -3.40 2.89 -10.31
N LEU A 312 -3.61 1.57 -10.35
CA LEU A 312 -2.54 0.59 -10.55
C LEU A 312 -2.01 0.58 -11.99
N SER A 313 -2.78 1.07 -12.97
CA SER A 313 -2.40 1.13 -14.38
C SER A 313 -3.29 2.12 -15.13
N THR A 314 -2.95 3.41 -15.06
CA THR A 314 -3.77 4.48 -15.65
C THR A 314 -3.89 4.36 -17.17
N SER A 315 -2.84 3.88 -17.85
CA SER A 315 -2.88 3.64 -19.28
C SER A 315 -3.80 2.49 -19.73
N ASP A 316 -4.31 1.69 -18.77
CA ASP A 316 -5.30 0.64 -19.04
C ASP A 316 -6.75 1.11 -18.82
N TYR A 317 -6.97 2.38 -18.47
CA TYR A 317 -8.32 2.94 -18.37
C TYR A 317 -8.96 3.01 -19.77
N SER A 318 -10.20 2.51 -19.90
CA SER A 318 -10.82 2.27 -21.22
C SER A 318 -11.12 3.54 -22.01
N ARG A 319 -11.37 4.66 -21.31
CA ARG A 319 -11.74 5.97 -21.90
C ARG A 319 -10.67 7.04 -21.62
N LEU A 320 -9.38 6.67 -21.60
CA LEU A 320 -8.29 7.56 -21.19
C LEU A 320 -8.22 8.84 -22.03
N PHE A 321 -8.28 8.73 -23.36
CA PHE A 321 -8.20 9.90 -24.25
C PHE A 321 -9.39 10.85 -24.07
N GLU A 322 -10.59 10.31 -23.96
CA GLU A 322 -11.80 11.08 -23.70
C GLU A 322 -11.75 11.79 -22.34
N LEU A 323 -11.21 11.11 -21.31
CA LEU A 323 -10.98 11.71 -20.00
C LEU A 323 -10.00 12.89 -20.07
N LEU A 324 -8.88 12.72 -20.77
CA LEU A 324 -7.90 13.79 -20.93
C LEU A 324 -8.49 14.98 -21.70
N ASP A 325 -9.23 14.74 -22.79
CA ASP A 325 -9.90 15.80 -23.53
C ASP A 325 -10.90 16.55 -22.66
N THR A 326 -11.68 15.82 -21.86
CA THR A 326 -12.67 16.42 -20.95
C THR A 326 -12.00 17.26 -19.87
N LEU A 327 -10.92 16.78 -19.25
CA LEU A 327 -10.16 17.54 -18.26
C LEU A 327 -9.55 18.81 -18.87
N HIS A 328 -8.99 18.74 -20.08
CA HIS A 328 -8.36 19.87 -20.75
C HIS A 328 -9.36 21.00 -21.08
N THR A 329 -10.67 20.73 -21.22
CA THR A 329 -11.67 21.77 -21.49
C THR A 329 -11.69 22.92 -20.48
N TRP A 330 -11.21 22.69 -19.25
CA TRP A 330 -11.19 23.69 -18.20
C TRP A 330 -9.83 23.85 -17.53
N SER A 331 -9.03 22.76 -17.46
CA SER A 331 -7.76 22.78 -16.71
C SER A 331 -6.71 23.72 -17.32
N GLU A 332 -6.72 23.91 -18.65
CA GLU A 332 -5.82 24.84 -19.33
C GLU A 332 -6.14 26.30 -18.97
N ASP A 333 -7.41 26.68 -18.97
CA ASP A 333 -7.87 28.02 -18.61
C ASP A 333 -7.57 28.34 -17.14
N GLU A 334 -7.74 27.36 -16.25
CA GLU A 334 -7.49 27.45 -14.81
C GLU A 334 -6.01 27.22 -14.45
N ARG A 335 -5.15 26.90 -15.41
CA ARG A 335 -3.73 26.58 -15.25
C ARG A 335 -3.46 25.41 -14.33
N VAL A 336 -4.35 24.41 -14.35
CA VAL A 336 -4.23 23.17 -13.59
C VAL A 336 -3.54 22.12 -14.46
N SER A 337 -2.48 21.50 -13.94
CA SER A 337 -1.75 20.46 -14.63
C SER A 337 -2.35 19.07 -14.39
N VAL A 338 -2.26 18.18 -15.40
CA VAL A 338 -2.72 16.78 -15.28
C VAL A 338 -1.54 15.82 -15.30
N SER A 339 -1.42 15.00 -14.27
CA SER A 339 -0.35 14.02 -14.08
C SER A 339 -0.85 12.59 -14.18
N LEU A 340 -0.11 11.74 -14.88
CA LEU A 340 -0.39 10.32 -15.08
C LEU A 340 0.76 9.47 -14.50
N PRO A 341 0.74 9.14 -13.20
CA PRO A 341 1.89 8.51 -12.54
C PRO A 341 2.13 7.05 -12.95
N SER A 342 1.10 6.31 -13.39
CA SER A 342 1.15 4.86 -13.62
C SER A 342 1.05 4.51 -15.11
N LEU A 343 1.96 5.05 -15.92
CA LEU A 343 2.03 4.74 -17.35
C LEU A 343 2.83 3.47 -17.61
N ARG A 344 2.25 2.58 -18.40
CA ARG A 344 2.94 1.38 -18.90
C ARG A 344 3.67 1.66 -20.21
N VAL A 345 4.76 0.93 -20.42
CA VAL A 345 5.59 1.01 -21.62
C VAL A 345 4.79 0.67 -22.89
N ASP A 346 3.98 -0.39 -22.84
CA ASP A 346 3.21 -0.94 -23.96
C ASP A 346 2.07 -0.02 -24.45
N ASN A 347 1.56 0.88 -23.61
CA ASN A 347 0.45 1.78 -23.92
C ASN A 347 0.87 3.24 -24.14
N PHE A 348 2.15 3.50 -24.44
CA PHE A 348 2.68 4.84 -24.59
C PHE A 348 2.69 5.24 -26.09
N SER A 349 1.89 6.24 -26.47
CA SER A 349 1.75 6.71 -27.84
C SER A 349 2.16 8.19 -28.00
N THR A 350 2.43 8.62 -29.22
CA THR A 350 2.71 10.03 -29.54
C THR A 350 1.53 10.91 -29.14
N GLU A 351 0.31 10.47 -29.45
CA GLU A 351 -0.92 11.20 -29.09
C GLU A 351 -1.06 11.39 -27.56
N LEU A 352 -0.73 10.36 -26.77
CA LEU A 352 -0.75 10.46 -25.30
C LEU A 352 0.29 11.46 -24.81
N ILE A 353 1.49 11.46 -25.41
CA ILE A 353 2.54 12.43 -25.05
C ILE A 353 2.13 13.85 -25.38
N ASP A 354 1.55 14.10 -26.54
CA ASP A 354 1.13 15.43 -26.95
C ASP A 354 0.11 16.01 -25.94
N LYS A 355 -0.80 15.18 -25.46
CA LYS A 355 -1.77 15.55 -24.42
C LYS A 355 -1.12 15.78 -23.03
N ILE A 356 -0.09 15.02 -22.67
CA ILE A 356 0.63 15.19 -21.39
C ILE A 356 1.65 16.34 -21.44
N ALA A 357 2.30 16.54 -22.57
CA ALA A 357 3.41 17.49 -22.74
C ALA A 357 2.98 18.96 -22.70
N SER A 358 1.68 19.24 -22.89
CA SER A 358 1.16 20.61 -22.90
C SER A 358 1.33 21.36 -21.58
N VAL A 359 1.52 20.66 -20.45
CA VAL A 359 1.42 21.26 -19.12
C VAL A 359 2.73 21.31 -18.32
N ARG A 360 3.44 20.24 -18.10
CA ARG A 360 4.73 20.23 -17.38
C ARG A 360 5.57 18.99 -17.69
N LYS A 361 6.82 19.17 -18.14
CA LYS A 361 7.75 18.06 -18.39
C LYS A 361 8.41 17.61 -17.08
N SER A 362 7.82 16.66 -16.39
CA SER A 362 8.48 15.89 -15.31
C SER A 362 9.36 14.78 -15.89
N GLY A 363 10.22 14.17 -15.07
CA GLY A 363 10.98 12.97 -15.49
C GLY A 363 10.04 11.81 -15.80
N LEU A 364 10.37 11.01 -16.80
CA LEU A 364 9.60 9.80 -17.14
C LEU A 364 10.10 8.60 -16.35
N THR A 365 9.14 7.82 -15.86
CA THR A 365 9.42 6.61 -15.11
C THR A 365 8.71 5.44 -15.76
N PHE A 366 9.47 4.37 -16.02
CA PHE A 366 8.96 3.11 -16.57
C PHE A 366 9.41 1.94 -15.71
N ALA A 367 8.65 0.88 -15.71
CA ALA A 367 8.89 -0.32 -14.91
C ALA A 367 8.97 -1.57 -15.80
N PRO A 368 10.11 -1.84 -16.45
CA PRO A 368 10.35 -3.11 -17.15
C PRO A 368 10.39 -4.31 -16.19
N GLU A 369 10.76 -4.07 -14.93
CA GLU A 369 10.88 -4.99 -13.80
C GLU A 369 12.02 -6.02 -13.90
N ALA A 370 12.43 -6.42 -15.11
CA ALA A 370 13.51 -7.37 -15.33
C ALA A 370 14.38 -6.99 -16.53
N GLY A 371 15.68 -7.36 -16.46
CA GLY A 371 16.69 -6.98 -17.46
C GLY A 371 16.56 -7.72 -18.78
N THR A 372 16.12 -8.98 -18.77
CA THR A 372 16.00 -9.82 -19.96
C THR A 372 14.55 -10.09 -20.35
N GLN A 373 14.30 -10.44 -21.62
CA GLN A 373 12.96 -10.82 -22.07
C GLN A 373 12.50 -12.09 -21.36
N ARG A 374 13.39 -13.09 -21.21
CA ARG A 374 13.07 -14.31 -20.48
C ARG A 374 12.50 -14.00 -19.08
N MET A 375 13.15 -13.13 -18.32
CA MET A 375 12.66 -12.79 -16.98
C MET A 375 11.37 -11.97 -17.02
N ARG A 376 11.19 -11.09 -18.01
CA ARG A 376 9.90 -10.40 -18.18
C ARG A 376 8.75 -11.37 -18.46
N ASP A 377 9.02 -12.47 -19.18
CA ASP A 377 8.05 -13.53 -19.47
C ASP A 377 7.78 -14.38 -18.20
N VAL A 378 8.83 -14.74 -17.43
CA VAL A 378 8.69 -15.41 -16.14
C VAL A 378 7.76 -14.66 -15.20
N ILE A 379 7.94 -13.36 -15.07
CA ILE A 379 7.12 -12.51 -14.19
C ILE A 379 5.80 -12.05 -14.82
N ASN A 380 5.51 -12.48 -16.05
CA ASN A 380 4.34 -12.08 -16.83
C ASN A 380 4.15 -10.57 -16.95
N LYS A 381 5.25 -9.83 -17.19
CA LYS A 381 5.18 -8.37 -17.30
C LYS A 381 4.57 -7.92 -18.63
N ASN A 382 4.68 -8.76 -19.67
CA ASN A 382 4.16 -8.50 -21.03
C ASN A 382 4.64 -7.13 -21.57
N VAL A 383 5.95 -6.90 -21.51
CA VAL A 383 6.64 -5.71 -22.05
C VAL A 383 7.86 -6.20 -22.81
N THR A 384 7.97 -5.82 -24.08
CA THR A 384 9.11 -6.14 -24.95
C THR A 384 10.18 -5.04 -24.94
N GLU A 385 11.39 -5.39 -25.39
CA GLU A 385 12.46 -4.42 -25.55
C GLU A 385 12.13 -3.40 -26.65
N GLU A 386 11.47 -3.84 -27.73
CA GLU A 386 11.02 -3.00 -28.84
C GLU A 386 9.99 -1.96 -28.40
N GLU A 387 9.06 -2.35 -27.55
CA GLU A 387 8.09 -1.41 -26.97
C GLU A 387 8.78 -0.37 -26.08
N LEU A 388 9.74 -0.78 -25.26
CA LEU A 388 10.54 0.14 -24.47
C LEU A 388 11.33 1.10 -25.36
N LYS A 389 12.01 0.57 -26.40
CA LYS A 389 12.75 1.39 -27.38
C LYS A 389 11.85 2.44 -28.02
N ARG A 390 10.70 2.01 -28.56
CA ARG A 390 9.72 2.91 -29.18
C ARG A 390 9.28 4.00 -28.21
N THR A 391 8.93 3.61 -26.99
CA THR A 391 8.42 4.52 -25.96
C THR A 391 9.44 5.59 -25.57
N VAL A 392 10.69 5.20 -25.28
CA VAL A 392 11.73 6.18 -24.91
C VAL A 392 12.13 7.07 -26.08
N GLN A 393 12.12 6.56 -27.32
CA GLN A 393 12.40 7.36 -28.52
C GLN A 393 11.31 8.41 -28.79
N ILE A 394 10.03 8.06 -28.60
CA ILE A 394 8.93 9.03 -28.65
C ILE A 394 9.16 10.13 -27.59
N ALA A 395 9.49 9.74 -26.36
CA ALA A 395 9.79 10.71 -25.30
C ALA A 395 10.98 11.62 -25.65
N PHE A 396 12.07 11.07 -26.18
CA PHE A 396 13.27 11.82 -26.55
C PHE A 396 13.01 12.80 -27.71
N ASN A 397 12.22 12.39 -28.70
CA ASN A 397 11.77 13.28 -29.79
C ASN A 397 10.96 14.47 -29.26
N ASN A 398 10.23 14.28 -28.18
CA ASN A 398 9.45 15.33 -27.50
C ASN A 398 10.25 16.10 -26.42
N GLY A 399 11.59 15.92 -26.40
CA GLY A 399 12.51 16.74 -25.59
C GLY A 399 12.78 16.26 -24.17
N TRP A 400 12.32 15.06 -23.79
CA TRP A 400 12.79 14.42 -22.56
C TRP A 400 14.25 13.98 -22.69
N SER A 401 14.98 13.95 -21.59
CA SER A 401 16.35 13.47 -21.54
C SER A 401 16.68 12.73 -20.23
N LYS A 402 15.71 12.64 -19.32
CA LYS A 402 15.84 11.91 -18.06
C LYS A 402 14.80 10.81 -18.03
N VAL A 403 15.26 9.57 -17.80
CA VAL A 403 14.41 8.38 -17.70
C VAL A 403 14.79 7.61 -16.44
N LYS A 404 13.80 7.21 -15.65
CA LYS A 404 13.96 6.31 -14.52
C LYS A 404 13.34 4.96 -14.86
N LEU A 405 14.08 3.89 -14.60
CA LEU A 405 13.66 2.52 -14.85
C LEU A 405 13.64 1.75 -13.53
N TYR A 406 12.51 1.10 -13.23
CA TYR A 406 12.37 0.21 -12.08
C TYR A 406 12.58 -1.24 -12.44
N PHE A 407 13.32 -1.95 -11.57
CA PHE A 407 13.62 -3.37 -11.68
C PHE A 407 13.54 -4.05 -10.33
N MET A 408 13.51 -5.38 -10.37
CA MET A 408 13.69 -6.25 -9.20
C MET A 408 14.88 -7.18 -9.42
N ILE A 409 15.53 -7.57 -8.31
CA ILE A 409 16.55 -8.63 -8.24
C ILE A 409 16.09 -9.68 -7.23
N GLY A 410 16.59 -10.92 -7.39
CA GLY A 410 16.16 -12.04 -6.56
C GLY A 410 14.83 -12.65 -7.03
N LEU A 411 14.43 -12.43 -8.27
CA LEU A 411 13.22 -13.02 -8.85
C LEU A 411 13.34 -14.54 -9.00
N PRO A 412 12.24 -15.29 -8.89
CA PRO A 412 12.23 -16.73 -9.16
C PRO A 412 12.87 -17.09 -10.50
N THR A 413 13.77 -18.06 -10.50
CA THR A 413 14.55 -18.54 -11.67
C THR A 413 15.56 -17.54 -12.26
N GLU A 414 15.83 -16.42 -11.57
CA GLU A 414 16.78 -15.39 -12.04
C GLU A 414 18.22 -15.92 -12.06
N THR A 415 18.94 -15.63 -13.13
CA THR A 415 20.37 -15.95 -13.33
C THR A 415 21.22 -14.67 -13.26
N ASP A 416 22.54 -14.83 -13.17
CA ASP A 416 23.47 -13.68 -13.20
C ASP A 416 23.38 -12.90 -14.52
N GLU A 417 23.06 -13.57 -15.62
CA GLU A 417 22.83 -12.94 -16.93
C GLU A 417 21.60 -12.02 -16.90
N ASP A 418 20.55 -12.41 -16.18
CA ASP A 418 19.34 -11.58 -16.04
C ASP A 418 19.65 -10.33 -15.21
N VAL A 419 20.48 -10.47 -14.16
CA VAL A 419 20.91 -9.34 -13.32
C VAL A 419 21.78 -8.36 -14.12
N VAL A 420 22.76 -8.86 -14.89
CA VAL A 420 23.61 -8.04 -15.78
C VAL A 420 22.78 -7.40 -16.89
N GLY A 421 21.71 -8.05 -17.32
CA GLY A 421 20.74 -7.51 -18.28
C GLY A 421 20.08 -6.19 -17.83
N ILE A 422 20.00 -5.94 -16.52
CA ILE A 422 19.40 -4.71 -15.97
C ILE A 422 20.20 -3.45 -16.36
N PRO A 423 21.49 -3.30 -15.98
CA PRO A 423 22.28 -2.18 -16.45
C PRO A 423 22.49 -2.20 -17.97
N GLY A 424 22.51 -3.39 -18.59
CA GLY A 424 22.53 -3.55 -20.04
C GLY A 424 21.34 -2.88 -20.73
N LEU A 425 20.13 -3.09 -20.24
CA LEU A 425 18.92 -2.42 -20.77
C LEU A 425 18.96 -0.92 -20.51
N GLY A 426 19.45 -0.49 -19.33
CA GLY A 426 19.69 0.93 -19.03
C GLY A 426 20.68 1.58 -20.01
N GLN A 427 21.75 0.88 -20.40
CA GLN A 427 22.71 1.35 -21.40
C GLN A 427 22.07 1.45 -22.79
N LYS A 428 21.25 0.47 -23.20
CA LYS A 428 20.50 0.54 -24.46
C LYS A 428 19.61 1.79 -24.52
N VAL A 429 18.97 2.18 -23.41
CA VAL A 429 18.17 3.43 -23.35
C VAL A 429 19.06 4.66 -23.58
N VAL A 430 20.29 4.68 -23.04
CA VAL A 430 21.27 5.74 -23.32
C VAL A 430 21.63 5.76 -24.81
N ASP A 431 21.86 4.60 -25.41
CA ASP A 431 22.25 4.49 -26.83
C ASP A 431 21.10 4.92 -27.75
N TRP A 432 19.86 4.50 -27.48
CA TRP A 432 18.68 4.94 -28.21
C TRP A 432 18.43 6.45 -28.14
N TYR A 433 18.83 7.12 -27.04
CA TYR A 433 18.80 8.59 -27.00
C TYR A 433 19.70 9.17 -28.11
N TYR A 434 20.89 8.62 -28.31
CA TYR A 434 21.81 9.13 -29.35
C TYR A 434 21.40 8.74 -30.77
N GLU A 435 20.67 7.64 -30.93
CA GLU A 435 20.06 7.23 -32.21
C GLU A 435 18.86 8.12 -32.60
N THR A 436 18.22 8.80 -31.62
CA THR A 436 17.03 9.62 -31.86
C THR A 436 17.39 10.92 -32.60
N GLU A 437 16.83 11.12 -33.80
CA GLU A 437 17.19 12.22 -34.71
C GLU A 437 16.78 13.59 -34.16
N ASN A 438 15.54 13.73 -33.66
CA ASN A 438 14.96 14.99 -33.22
C ASN A 438 15.18 15.30 -31.72
N ARG A 439 16.09 14.56 -31.05
CA ARG A 439 16.40 14.83 -29.65
C ARG A 439 16.89 16.27 -29.46
N GLN A 440 16.61 16.86 -28.34
CA GLN A 440 17.05 18.21 -27.98
C GLN A 440 18.58 18.27 -27.92
N LYS A 441 19.20 18.91 -28.93
CA LYS A 441 20.67 19.08 -29.01
C LYS A 441 21.15 19.90 -27.79
N GLY A 442 22.28 19.49 -27.19
CA GLY A 442 22.89 20.15 -26.04
C GLY A 442 22.42 19.65 -24.67
N ARG A 443 21.33 18.89 -24.57
CA ARG A 443 20.96 18.20 -23.34
C ARG A 443 21.70 16.87 -23.17
N LYS A 444 22.13 16.60 -21.93
CA LYS A 444 22.75 15.32 -21.55
C LYS A 444 21.65 14.34 -21.14
N VAL A 445 21.71 13.14 -21.68
CA VAL A 445 20.85 12.04 -21.21
C VAL A 445 21.28 11.60 -19.82
N ALA A 446 20.32 11.28 -18.97
CA ALA A 446 20.54 10.63 -17.69
C ALA A 446 19.50 9.51 -17.52
N VAL A 447 19.98 8.29 -17.31
CA VAL A 447 19.15 7.12 -17.04
C VAL A 447 19.41 6.67 -15.60
N THR A 448 18.35 6.53 -14.83
CA THR A 448 18.44 6.00 -13.47
C THR A 448 17.77 4.63 -13.44
N VAL A 449 18.51 3.60 -13.08
CA VAL A 449 18.01 2.28 -12.75
C VAL A 449 17.80 2.21 -11.24
N SER A 450 16.65 1.77 -10.80
CA SER A 450 16.33 1.51 -9.40
C SER A 450 15.90 0.06 -9.26
N ALA A 451 16.68 -0.75 -8.53
CA ALA A 451 16.43 -2.16 -8.31
C ALA A 451 15.99 -2.41 -6.87
N ALA A 452 14.82 -3.03 -6.69
CA ALA A 452 14.34 -3.51 -5.39
C ALA A 452 14.61 -5.01 -5.25
N ALA A 453 14.82 -5.49 -4.03
CA ALA A 453 14.82 -6.93 -3.78
C ALA A 453 13.39 -7.47 -3.91
N PHE A 454 13.25 -8.63 -4.54
CA PHE A 454 11.97 -9.32 -4.62
C PHE A 454 11.56 -9.82 -3.24
N VAL A 455 10.32 -9.52 -2.86
CA VAL A 455 9.69 -10.03 -1.64
C VAL A 455 8.49 -10.88 -2.05
N PRO A 456 8.47 -12.18 -1.73
CA PRO A 456 7.30 -13.02 -1.99
C PRO A 456 6.11 -12.55 -1.14
N LYS A 457 5.00 -12.20 -1.78
CA LYS A 457 3.81 -11.66 -1.11
C LYS A 457 2.64 -12.65 -1.15
N PRO A 458 1.76 -12.64 -0.12
CA PRO A 458 0.52 -13.41 -0.09
C PRO A 458 -0.37 -13.17 -1.32
N PHE A 459 -1.15 -14.18 -1.70
CA PHE A 459 -2.10 -14.15 -2.82
C PHE A 459 -1.48 -13.87 -4.20
N THR A 460 -0.18 -14.13 -4.37
CA THR A 460 0.51 -14.06 -5.65
C THR A 460 0.94 -15.43 -6.14
N PRO A 461 1.12 -15.64 -7.46
CA PRO A 461 1.74 -16.85 -7.99
C PRO A 461 3.11 -17.18 -7.39
N PHE A 462 3.80 -16.18 -6.86
CA PHE A 462 5.13 -16.33 -6.28
C PHE A 462 5.15 -16.52 -4.75
N GLN A 463 4.00 -16.66 -4.10
CA GLN A 463 3.89 -16.86 -2.64
C GLN A 463 4.59 -18.13 -2.12
N TRP A 464 4.85 -19.13 -2.98
CA TRP A 464 5.54 -20.37 -2.62
C TRP A 464 7.05 -20.26 -2.63
N PHE A 465 7.62 -19.27 -3.35
CA PHE A 465 9.05 -19.07 -3.40
C PHE A 465 9.59 -18.48 -2.10
N GLY A 466 10.85 -18.82 -1.75
CA GLY A 466 11.63 -18.11 -0.76
C GLY A 466 12.23 -16.84 -1.37
N GLN A 467 12.49 -15.84 -0.55
CA GLN A 467 13.35 -14.73 -0.91
C GLN A 467 14.81 -15.22 -0.97
N ASP A 468 15.64 -14.66 -1.84
CA ASP A 468 17.08 -14.85 -1.79
C ASP A 468 17.63 -14.48 -0.41
N THR A 469 18.71 -15.13 0.03
CA THR A 469 19.38 -14.74 1.27
C THR A 469 20.01 -13.35 1.15
N ILE A 470 20.33 -12.74 2.28
CA ILE A 470 21.00 -11.42 2.30
C ILE A 470 22.29 -11.47 1.48
N GLU A 471 23.12 -12.52 1.67
CA GLU A 471 24.37 -12.69 0.95
C GLU A 471 24.16 -12.83 -0.57
N MET A 472 23.09 -13.53 -0.99
CA MET A 472 22.74 -13.65 -2.41
C MET A 472 22.30 -12.30 -2.99
N LEU A 473 21.47 -11.54 -2.26
CA LEU A 473 21.03 -10.22 -2.69
C LEU A 473 22.21 -9.24 -2.77
N GLU A 474 23.10 -9.22 -1.80
CA GLU A 474 24.30 -8.37 -1.80
C GLU A 474 25.25 -8.74 -2.95
N ARG A 475 25.42 -10.04 -3.23
CA ARG A 475 26.19 -10.51 -4.40
C ARG A 475 25.56 -9.97 -5.70
N LYS A 476 24.24 -10.03 -5.86
CA LYS A 476 23.53 -9.50 -7.03
C LYS A 476 23.64 -7.97 -7.12
N GLN A 477 23.55 -7.26 -6.00
CA GLN A 477 23.76 -5.81 -5.94
C GLN A 477 25.20 -5.42 -6.35
N LYS A 478 26.18 -6.20 -5.92
CA LYS A 478 27.57 -6.03 -6.35
C LYS A 478 27.70 -6.25 -7.87
N LEU A 479 27.09 -7.31 -8.40
CA LEU A 479 27.09 -7.61 -9.84
C LEU A 479 26.45 -6.47 -10.66
N LEU A 480 25.35 -5.89 -10.20
CA LEU A 480 24.74 -4.69 -10.82
C LEU A 480 25.72 -3.53 -10.91
N ARG A 481 26.45 -3.24 -9.83
CA ARG A 481 27.43 -2.14 -9.80
C ARG A 481 28.60 -2.40 -10.74
N GLU A 482 29.17 -3.61 -10.71
CA GLU A 482 30.32 -4.01 -11.51
C GLU A 482 30.00 -4.08 -13.02
N SER A 483 28.73 -4.29 -13.36
CA SER A 483 28.24 -4.30 -14.76
C SER A 483 27.83 -2.91 -15.27
N THR A 484 27.99 -1.86 -14.46
CA THR A 484 27.60 -0.49 -14.84
C THR A 484 28.83 0.32 -15.23
N PHE A 485 29.04 0.55 -16.52
CA PHE A 485 30.26 1.23 -17.03
C PHE A 485 30.03 2.68 -17.47
N SER A 486 28.78 3.09 -17.69
CA SER A 486 28.45 4.41 -18.25
C SER A 486 28.24 5.44 -17.14
N ARG A 487 28.90 6.61 -17.24
CA ARG A 487 28.63 7.77 -16.37
C ARG A 487 27.24 8.41 -16.58
N LYS A 488 26.48 7.96 -17.58
CA LYS A 488 25.12 8.44 -17.90
C LYS A 488 24.05 7.54 -17.28
N LEU A 489 24.48 6.42 -16.71
CA LEU A 489 23.65 5.44 -16.04
C LEU A 489 23.96 5.45 -14.55
N THR A 490 22.94 5.71 -13.73
CA THR A 490 23.02 5.62 -12.27
C THR A 490 22.24 4.40 -11.83
N VAL A 491 22.82 3.56 -10.98
CA VAL A 491 22.15 2.39 -10.41
C VAL A 491 21.96 2.58 -8.92
N ASN A 492 20.72 2.51 -8.46
CA ASN A 492 20.33 2.53 -7.06
C ASN A 492 19.67 1.19 -6.70
N TYR A 493 19.80 0.77 -5.46
CA TYR A 493 19.12 -0.42 -4.93
C TYR A 493 18.76 -0.24 -3.46
N HIS A 494 17.77 -1.02 -3.01
CA HIS A 494 17.32 -1.02 -1.62
C HIS A 494 18.20 -1.97 -0.77
N GLY A 495 18.27 -1.74 0.55
CA GLY A 495 19.01 -2.59 1.46
C GLY A 495 18.46 -4.04 1.49
N ALA A 496 19.36 -5.02 1.51
CA ALA A 496 18.99 -6.43 1.57
C ALA A 496 18.35 -6.79 2.93
N GLU A 497 18.87 -6.24 4.01
CA GLU A 497 18.41 -6.47 5.38
C GLU A 497 16.98 -5.97 5.61
N THR A 498 16.66 -4.75 5.14
CA THR A 498 15.30 -4.19 5.21
C THR A 498 14.31 -5.07 4.43
N SER A 499 14.70 -5.51 3.23
CA SER A 499 13.88 -6.39 2.40
C SER A 499 13.70 -7.79 3.02
N PHE A 500 14.71 -8.28 3.72
CA PHE A 500 14.62 -9.54 4.45
C PHE A 500 13.60 -9.46 5.58
N LEU A 501 13.64 -8.42 6.41
CA LEU A 501 12.68 -8.24 7.49
C LEU A 501 11.25 -8.05 6.96
N GLU A 502 11.09 -7.32 5.85
CA GLU A 502 9.81 -7.21 5.15
C GLU A 502 9.28 -8.59 4.74
N ALA A 503 10.13 -9.46 4.18
CA ALA A 503 9.74 -10.82 3.79
C ALA A 503 9.34 -11.69 4.99
N VAL A 504 10.04 -11.54 6.12
CA VAL A 504 9.69 -12.23 7.38
C VAL A 504 8.24 -11.89 7.78
N PHE A 505 7.90 -10.61 7.83
CA PHE A 505 6.56 -10.20 8.26
C PHE A 505 5.50 -10.45 7.21
N ALA A 506 5.78 -10.21 5.93
CA ALA A 506 4.82 -10.48 4.85
C ALA A 506 4.39 -11.95 4.77
N ARG A 507 5.26 -12.88 5.18
CA ARG A 507 5.04 -14.33 5.13
C ARG A 507 4.87 -14.98 6.50
N GLY A 508 4.86 -14.16 7.55
CA GLY A 508 4.83 -14.57 8.94
C GLY A 508 3.50 -15.15 9.40
N ASP A 509 3.53 -15.84 10.51
CA ASP A 509 2.36 -16.35 11.23
C ASP A 509 2.19 -15.67 12.59
N ARG A 510 1.22 -16.13 13.40
CA ARG A 510 0.86 -15.53 14.69
C ARG A 510 1.98 -15.56 15.73
N LYS A 511 2.99 -16.42 15.60
CA LYS A 511 4.15 -16.44 16.49
C LYS A 511 4.96 -15.14 16.43
N LEU A 512 4.91 -14.41 15.31
CA LEU A 512 5.62 -13.15 15.15
C LEU A 512 5.06 -12.00 15.99
N ASN A 513 3.84 -12.12 16.54
CA ASN A 513 3.33 -11.16 17.52
C ASN A 513 4.30 -10.99 18.70
N ALA A 514 4.86 -12.09 19.21
CA ALA A 514 5.83 -12.06 20.29
C ALA A 514 7.12 -11.32 19.89
N VAL A 515 7.56 -11.47 18.64
CA VAL A 515 8.77 -10.81 18.09
C VAL A 515 8.54 -9.30 18.00
N ILE A 516 7.43 -8.88 17.40
CA ILE A 516 7.08 -7.45 17.24
C ILE A 516 6.89 -6.79 18.60
N LEU A 517 6.22 -7.47 19.55
CA LEU A 517 6.04 -6.98 20.91
C LEU A 517 7.37 -6.79 21.64
N GLU A 518 8.28 -7.75 21.53
CA GLU A 518 9.60 -7.67 22.17
C GLU A 518 10.49 -6.59 21.53
N ALA A 519 10.47 -6.46 20.19
CA ALA A 519 11.17 -5.40 19.48
C ALA A 519 10.67 -4.01 19.94
N HIS A 520 9.36 -3.83 20.04
CA HIS A 520 8.79 -2.60 20.56
C HIS A 520 9.21 -2.32 22.02
N LYS A 521 9.24 -3.31 22.90
CA LYS A 521 9.74 -3.15 24.29
C LYS A 521 11.17 -2.67 24.35
N ARG A 522 12.02 -3.07 23.38
CA ARG A 522 13.40 -2.61 23.23
C ARG A 522 13.52 -1.23 22.57
N GLY A 523 12.40 -0.58 22.25
CA GLY A 523 12.36 0.77 21.69
C GLY A 523 12.50 0.83 20.18
N MET A 524 12.36 -0.29 19.48
CA MET A 524 12.44 -0.33 18.02
C MET A 524 11.14 0.20 17.41
N HIS A 525 11.26 1.17 16.53
CA HIS A 525 10.17 1.75 15.73
C HIS A 525 10.74 2.57 14.58
N PHE A 526 9.89 2.95 13.61
CA PHE A 526 10.29 3.57 12.35
C PHE A 526 11.25 2.70 11.51
N ASP A 527 11.05 1.38 11.53
CA ASP A 527 11.91 0.41 10.82
C ASP A 527 11.93 0.61 9.28
N GLY A 528 10.98 1.33 8.72
CA GLY A 528 11.00 1.76 7.32
C GLY A 528 11.95 2.92 7.01
N TRP A 529 12.55 3.55 8.04
CA TRP A 529 13.46 4.69 7.90
C TRP A 529 14.90 4.26 8.18
N ALA A 530 15.80 4.48 7.23
CA ALA A 530 17.19 4.00 7.33
C ALA A 530 17.94 4.50 8.58
N ASP A 531 17.60 5.68 9.08
CA ASP A 531 18.22 6.27 10.27
C ASP A 531 17.74 5.62 11.59
N CYS A 532 16.65 4.83 11.53
CA CYS A 532 16.03 4.19 12.69
C CYS A 532 16.14 2.67 12.66
N PHE A 533 16.40 2.10 11.49
CA PHE A 533 16.45 0.66 11.28
C PHE A 533 17.73 0.06 11.87
N ASP A 534 17.60 -0.90 12.78
CA ASP A 534 18.70 -1.64 13.41
C ASP A 534 18.52 -3.15 13.19
N PHE A 535 19.18 -3.65 12.15
CA PHE A 535 19.10 -5.07 11.78
C PHE A 535 19.65 -6.00 12.85
N ASP A 536 20.79 -5.66 13.47
CA ASP A 536 21.41 -6.49 14.49
C ASP A 536 20.51 -6.62 15.73
N ALA A 537 19.85 -5.53 16.12
CA ALA A 537 18.88 -5.56 17.21
C ALA A 537 17.68 -6.46 16.88
N TRP A 538 17.18 -6.46 15.62
CA TRP A 538 16.14 -7.38 15.17
C TRP A 538 16.59 -8.83 15.25
N MET A 539 17.79 -9.15 14.76
CA MET A 539 18.33 -10.51 14.81
C MET A 539 18.52 -10.98 16.26
N GLN A 540 18.86 -10.08 17.18
CA GLN A 540 18.96 -10.43 18.60
C GLN A 540 17.58 -10.74 19.20
N VAL A 541 16.52 -10.01 18.82
CA VAL A 541 15.13 -10.32 19.26
C VAL A 541 14.72 -11.72 18.80
N PHE A 542 14.92 -12.06 17.53
CA PHE A 542 14.62 -13.38 16.99
C PHE A 542 15.36 -14.49 17.74
N LYS A 543 16.66 -14.30 17.98
CA LYS A 543 17.52 -15.23 18.69
C LYS A 543 17.05 -15.46 20.13
N ASP A 544 16.71 -14.40 20.86
CA ASP A 544 16.29 -14.48 22.26
C ASP A 544 14.94 -15.20 22.42
N LEU A 545 14.08 -15.11 21.39
CA LEU A 545 12.80 -15.81 21.35
C LEU A 545 12.88 -17.21 20.71
N GLY A 546 14.06 -17.62 20.23
CA GLY A 546 14.26 -18.93 19.59
C GLY A 546 13.49 -19.09 18.29
N ILE A 547 13.21 -18.00 17.58
CA ILE A 547 12.50 -17.99 16.30
C ILE A 547 13.52 -17.77 15.17
N ASP A 548 13.50 -18.64 14.16
CA ASP A 548 14.34 -18.49 12.98
C ASP A 548 13.62 -17.60 11.92
N PRO A 549 14.09 -16.37 11.65
CA PRO A 549 13.49 -15.51 10.64
C PRO A 549 13.64 -16.08 9.22
N ALA A 550 14.70 -16.87 8.93
CA ALA A 550 14.88 -17.50 7.62
C ALA A 550 13.80 -18.55 7.30
N PHE A 551 13.19 -19.15 8.33
CA PHE A 551 12.02 -20.02 8.18
C PHE A 551 10.87 -19.31 7.45
N TYR A 552 10.67 -18.03 7.70
CA TYR A 552 9.63 -17.22 7.06
C TYR A 552 10.09 -16.66 5.71
N ALA A 553 11.25 -16.00 5.66
CA ALA A 553 11.72 -15.27 4.48
C ALA A 553 12.24 -16.18 3.37
N ASN A 554 13.17 -17.08 3.68
CA ASN A 554 13.97 -17.76 2.66
C ASN A 554 13.46 -19.14 2.26
N ARG A 555 12.59 -19.76 3.07
CA ARG A 555 12.11 -21.11 2.80
C ARG A 555 11.14 -21.13 1.61
N GLN A 556 11.40 -22.02 0.64
CA GLN A 556 10.41 -22.39 -0.37
C GLN A 556 9.32 -23.26 0.28
N ARG A 557 8.07 -22.99 -0.03
CA ARG A 557 6.90 -23.67 0.53
C ARG A 557 6.30 -24.64 -0.48
N SER A 558 5.72 -25.74 0.02
CA SER A 558 4.98 -26.71 -0.79
C SER A 558 3.63 -26.13 -1.23
N PHE A 559 3.10 -26.60 -2.37
CA PHE A 559 1.74 -26.27 -2.80
C PHE A 559 0.66 -26.79 -1.85
N ASP A 560 0.97 -27.83 -1.07
CA ASP A 560 0.05 -28.45 -0.10
C ASP A 560 0.15 -27.81 1.29
N GLU A 561 1.11 -26.91 1.52
CA GLU A 561 1.29 -26.22 2.80
C GLU A 561 0.10 -25.27 3.07
N VAL A 562 -0.37 -25.27 4.32
CA VAL A 562 -1.35 -24.28 4.80
C VAL A 562 -0.64 -22.98 5.13
N PHE A 563 -1.07 -21.90 4.51
CA PHE A 563 -0.47 -20.60 4.71
C PHE A 563 -1.18 -19.80 5.83
N PRO A 564 -0.47 -18.86 6.46
CA PRO A 564 -1.05 -18.00 7.48
C PRO A 564 -2.31 -17.23 7.05
N TRP A 565 -2.52 -17.06 5.74
CA TRP A 565 -3.66 -16.34 5.15
C TRP A 565 -4.69 -17.23 4.45
N ASP A 566 -4.60 -18.57 4.53
CA ASP A 566 -5.50 -19.49 3.81
C ASP A 566 -6.95 -19.47 4.34
N HIS A 567 -7.18 -18.94 5.54
CA HIS A 567 -8.52 -18.71 6.09
C HIS A 567 -9.18 -17.41 5.59
N LEU A 568 -8.47 -16.60 4.79
CA LEU A 568 -8.96 -15.35 4.21
C LEU A 568 -9.24 -15.54 2.71
N ASP A 569 -10.40 -15.09 2.23
CA ASP A 569 -10.81 -15.24 0.83
C ASP A 569 -10.77 -13.90 0.09
N TYR A 570 -9.73 -13.68 -0.70
CA TYR A 570 -9.62 -12.55 -1.62
C TYR A 570 -10.22 -12.81 -3.01
N GLY A 571 -10.96 -13.91 -3.17
CA GLY A 571 -11.60 -14.31 -4.43
C GLY A 571 -10.60 -14.78 -5.49
N ILE A 572 -9.39 -15.16 -5.10
CA ILE A 572 -8.37 -15.68 -6.00
C ILE A 572 -8.18 -17.17 -5.69
N LYS A 573 -8.44 -18.02 -6.69
CA LYS A 573 -8.35 -19.48 -6.54
C LYS A 573 -6.88 -19.91 -6.37
N LYS A 574 -6.63 -20.79 -5.39
CA LYS A 574 -5.29 -21.37 -5.15
C LYS A 574 -4.79 -22.13 -6.38
N GLU A 575 -5.66 -22.85 -7.07
CA GLU A 575 -5.35 -23.61 -8.29
C GLU A 575 -4.88 -22.68 -9.44
N PHE A 576 -5.50 -21.51 -9.58
CA PHE A 576 -5.06 -20.51 -10.54
C PHE A 576 -3.65 -20.00 -10.22
N LEU A 577 -3.36 -19.70 -8.95
CA LEU A 577 -2.03 -19.23 -8.54
C LEU A 577 -0.98 -20.32 -8.77
N ILE A 578 -1.30 -21.60 -8.50
CA ILE A 578 -0.41 -22.75 -8.76
C ILE A 578 -0.12 -22.87 -10.26
N GLU A 579 -1.15 -22.76 -11.10
CA GLU A 579 -0.99 -22.86 -12.56
C GLU A 579 -0.11 -21.71 -13.09
N GLU A 580 -0.33 -20.49 -12.62
CA GLU A 580 0.52 -19.33 -12.99
C GLU A 580 1.96 -19.50 -12.47
N CYS A 581 2.16 -20.11 -11.31
CA CYS A 581 3.48 -20.46 -10.80
C CYS A 581 4.20 -21.46 -11.73
N LYS A 582 3.49 -22.50 -12.20
CA LYS A 582 4.02 -23.50 -13.15
C LYS A 582 4.38 -22.86 -14.50
N ARG A 583 3.54 -21.97 -15.01
CA ARG A 583 3.82 -21.20 -16.25
C ARG A 583 5.04 -20.31 -16.11
N ALA A 584 5.28 -19.75 -14.92
CA ALA A 584 6.50 -18.99 -14.66
C ALA A 584 7.76 -19.85 -14.86
N TYR A 585 7.79 -21.08 -14.35
CA TYR A 585 8.92 -22.00 -14.59
C TYR A 585 9.13 -22.31 -16.08
N ALA A 586 8.06 -22.34 -16.86
CA ALA A 586 8.12 -22.55 -18.31
C ALA A 586 8.39 -21.26 -19.13
N SER A 587 8.48 -20.10 -18.45
CA SER A 587 8.57 -18.78 -19.10
C SER A 587 7.39 -18.49 -20.05
N GLU A 588 6.22 -19.08 -19.79
CA GLU A 588 5.00 -18.87 -20.57
C GLU A 588 4.24 -17.63 -20.06
N THR A 589 3.75 -16.81 -20.98
CA THR A 589 2.95 -15.63 -20.64
C THR A 589 1.46 -15.92 -20.59
N THR A 590 0.75 -15.14 -19.79
CA THR A 590 -0.72 -15.14 -19.70
C THR A 590 -1.24 -13.80 -20.19
N PRO A 591 -2.24 -13.77 -21.08
CA PRO A 591 -2.82 -12.53 -21.60
C PRO A 591 -3.56 -11.76 -20.51
N ASN A 592 -3.82 -10.47 -20.76
CA ASN A 592 -4.58 -9.64 -19.83
C ASN A 592 -6.10 -9.92 -19.86
N CYS A 593 -6.83 -9.39 -18.89
CA CYS A 593 -8.28 -9.66 -18.73
C CYS A 593 -9.17 -9.10 -19.84
N ARG A 594 -8.68 -8.18 -20.68
CA ARG A 594 -9.42 -7.68 -21.85
C ARG A 594 -9.30 -8.64 -23.04
N GLU A 595 -8.19 -9.35 -23.14
CA GLU A 595 -7.93 -10.30 -24.22
C GLU A 595 -8.57 -11.66 -23.91
N LYS A 596 -8.42 -12.16 -22.67
CA LYS A 596 -8.92 -13.46 -22.26
C LYS A 596 -9.12 -13.55 -20.76
N CYS A 597 -10.26 -14.14 -20.34
CA CYS A 597 -10.46 -14.51 -18.94
C CYS A 597 -9.53 -15.68 -18.56
N SER A 598 -8.70 -15.47 -17.52
CA SER A 598 -7.79 -16.48 -16.96
C SER A 598 -8.44 -17.36 -15.87
N ALA A 599 -9.73 -17.19 -15.60
CA ALA A 599 -10.51 -17.93 -14.59
C ALA A 599 -9.89 -17.82 -13.16
N CYS A 600 -9.34 -16.68 -12.81
CA CYS A 600 -8.64 -16.45 -11.53
C CYS A 600 -9.53 -16.58 -10.29
N GLY A 601 -10.86 -16.50 -10.42
CA GLY A 601 -11.81 -16.56 -9.31
C GLY A 601 -12.52 -15.23 -9.01
N ALA A 602 -11.94 -14.07 -9.34
CA ALA A 602 -12.45 -12.76 -8.95
C ALA A 602 -13.87 -12.41 -9.48
N ALA A 603 -14.36 -13.14 -10.49
CA ALA A 603 -15.73 -13.01 -11.00
C ALA A 603 -16.82 -13.31 -9.93
N CYS A 604 -16.47 -14.00 -8.85
CA CYS A 604 -17.38 -14.26 -7.74
C CYS A 604 -17.91 -12.99 -7.06
N PHE A 605 -17.22 -11.86 -7.21
CA PHE A 605 -17.64 -10.55 -6.67
C PHE A 605 -18.61 -9.77 -7.58
N LYS A 606 -19.06 -10.35 -8.68
CA LYS A 606 -20.06 -9.75 -9.62
C LYS A 606 -19.64 -8.42 -10.29
N GLY A 607 -18.43 -7.93 -10.08
CA GLY A 607 -17.86 -6.74 -10.72
C GLY A 607 -16.75 -7.11 -11.71
N GLY A 608 -16.33 -6.16 -12.53
CA GLY A 608 -15.13 -6.22 -13.35
C GLY A 608 -15.29 -6.78 -14.76
N LEU A 609 -14.16 -6.70 -15.46
CA LEU A 609 -13.99 -7.19 -16.83
C LEU A 609 -13.81 -8.71 -16.85
N CYS A 610 -14.77 -9.49 -16.51
CA CYS A 610 -14.79 -10.81 -17.11
C CYS A 610 -15.40 -10.61 -18.49
N VAL A 611 -14.57 -10.64 -19.52
CA VAL A 611 -14.84 -10.14 -20.89
C VAL A 611 -16.17 -10.62 -21.47
N GLU A 612 -16.77 -11.64 -20.91
CA GLU A 612 -18.01 -12.18 -21.41
C GLU A 612 -18.99 -12.56 -20.32
N LYS A 613 -18.75 -12.20 -19.02
CA LYS A 613 -19.55 -12.69 -17.90
C LYS A 613 -19.78 -14.21 -17.92
N ARG A 614 -18.82 -14.95 -18.48
CA ARG A 614 -18.85 -16.42 -18.66
C ARG A 614 -17.91 -17.16 -17.69
N CYS A 615 -17.53 -16.51 -16.59
CA CYS A 615 -16.75 -17.19 -15.55
C CYS A 615 -17.66 -17.85 -14.53
#